data_9d476566e31f47671bfc6e2faa9a53e3
#
_entry.id   9d476566e31f47671bfc6e2faa9a53e3
#
_cell.length_a   1.000
_cell.length_b   1.000
_cell.length_c   1.000
_cell.angle_alpha   90.00
_cell.angle_beta   90.00
_cell.angle_gamma   90.00
#
_symmetry.space_group_name_H-M   'P 1'
#
loop_
_entity.id
_entity.type
_entity.pdbx_description
1 polymer ?
#
loop_
_entity_poly.entity_id
_entity_poly.type
_entity_poly.pdbx_seq_one_letter_code
_entity_poly.pdbx_strand_id
1 'polypeptide(L)'
;MDRRTLPSRIAQVIRELNADVVALQEVIGAGPEGAGQAEEIGAALGMGWVMASVRHLRKHLFGNVIMSRFPIVHHSQYDLSWRTCEPRACQRADLDLGGGHGLHVYNVHLGTAVLERRYQATRLAAFVHDRRIEGPKVILGDFNEWTRGLATKTLTALFESVDIYAYLKRRRTYPGIFPFLHLDHIYYEGRVEVRGVELARTRLSMMASDHLPLVADLRIKF
;
A
#
# COMPACT_ATOMS: atom_id res chain seq x y z
N MET A 1 -14.42 -17.80 13.66
CA MET A 1 -14.02 -16.51 13.07
C MET A 1 -15.06 -16.16 12.03
N ASP A 2 -15.69 -15.00 12.15
CA ASP A 2 -16.47 -14.51 11.03
C ASP A 2 -15.51 -14.03 9.95
N ARG A 3 -15.67 -14.46 8.72
CA ARG A 3 -14.84 -14.06 7.57
C ARG A 3 -15.32 -12.73 6.97
N ARG A 4 -15.91 -11.84 7.77
CA ARG A 4 -16.42 -10.56 7.29
C ARG A 4 -15.36 -9.49 7.42
N THR A 5 -14.97 -8.90 6.29
CA THR A 5 -14.17 -7.67 6.26
C THR A 5 -15.07 -6.53 6.71
N LEU A 6 -14.89 -6.08 7.96
CA LEU A 6 -15.68 -4.98 8.52
C LEU A 6 -14.83 -3.70 8.53
N PRO A 7 -15.28 -2.61 7.88
CA PRO A 7 -14.58 -1.33 7.86
C PRO A 7 -14.23 -0.81 9.26
N SER A 8 -15.14 -0.99 10.22
CA SER A 8 -14.92 -0.60 11.62
C SER A 8 -13.73 -1.30 12.28
N ARG A 9 -13.48 -2.57 11.97
CA ARG A 9 -12.30 -3.30 12.49
C ARG A 9 -11.02 -2.77 11.87
N ILE A 10 -11.03 -2.52 10.56
CA ILE A 10 -9.88 -1.95 9.85
C ILE A 10 -9.56 -0.57 10.43
N ALA A 11 -10.56 0.29 10.57
CA ALA A 11 -10.40 1.61 11.18
C ALA A 11 -9.85 1.54 12.62
N GLN A 12 -10.30 0.56 13.42
CA GLN A 12 -9.78 0.38 14.77
C GLN A 12 -8.30 -0.05 14.75
N VAL A 13 -7.91 -1.00 13.89
CA VAL A 13 -6.49 -1.40 13.72
C VAL A 13 -5.64 -0.20 13.33
N ILE A 14 -6.05 0.57 12.33
CA ILE A 14 -5.30 1.75 11.87
C ILE A 14 -5.16 2.79 12.99
N ARG A 15 -6.22 2.99 13.78
CA ARG A 15 -6.19 3.90 14.94
C ARG A 15 -5.19 3.45 16.01
N GLU A 16 -5.15 2.15 16.32
CA GLU A 16 -4.21 1.56 17.28
C GLU A 16 -2.76 1.69 16.79
N LEU A 17 -2.52 1.56 15.48
CA LEU A 17 -1.21 1.75 14.86
C LEU A 17 -0.77 3.21 14.77
N ASN A 18 -1.70 4.14 14.94
CA ASN A 18 -1.46 5.59 14.85
C ASN A 18 -0.71 6.02 13.58
N ALA A 19 -1.00 5.38 12.45
CA ALA A 19 -0.34 5.65 11.18
C ALA A 19 -0.76 7.00 10.60
N ASP A 20 0.19 7.76 10.06
CA ASP A 20 -0.05 9.03 9.38
C ASP A 20 -0.49 8.84 7.92
N VAL A 21 0.02 7.79 7.28
CA VAL A 21 -0.30 7.40 5.90
C VAL A 21 -0.62 5.92 5.86
N VAL A 22 -1.68 5.54 5.17
CA VAL A 22 -2.15 4.15 5.07
C VAL A 22 -2.38 3.81 3.60
N ALA A 23 -1.84 2.69 3.16
CA ALA A 23 -2.09 2.11 1.85
C ALA A 23 -2.88 0.81 2.01
N LEU A 24 -4.05 0.77 1.43
CA LEU A 24 -4.93 -0.39 1.44
C LEU A 24 -5.11 -0.92 0.02
N GLN A 25 -5.22 -2.23 -0.12
CA GLN A 25 -5.52 -2.92 -1.37
C GLN A 25 -6.87 -3.64 -1.23
N GLU A 26 -7.48 -3.98 -2.36
CA GLU A 26 -8.77 -4.69 -2.43
C GLU A 26 -9.93 -4.00 -1.70
N VAL A 27 -9.92 -2.67 -1.72
CA VAL A 27 -10.94 -1.87 -1.04
C VAL A 27 -12.17 -1.69 -1.93
N ILE A 28 -13.34 -1.82 -1.33
CA ILE A 28 -14.62 -1.50 -1.95
C ILE A 28 -14.91 -0.03 -1.71
N GLY A 29 -15.02 0.75 -2.78
CA GLY A 29 -15.44 2.15 -2.75
C GLY A 29 -16.94 2.33 -2.94
N ALA A 30 -17.36 3.57 -3.16
CA ALA A 30 -18.76 3.92 -3.39
C ALA A 30 -19.38 3.17 -4.59
N GLY A 31 -20.67 2.99 -4.55
CA GLY A 31 -21.48 2.40 -5.60
C GLY A 31 -22.91 2.95 -5.59
N PRO A 32 -23.79 2.45 -6.46
CA PRO A 32 -25.18 2.90 -6.53
C PRO A 32 -25.99 2.75 -5.22
N GLU A 33 -25.54 1.84 -4.35
CA GLU A 33 -26.18 1.55 -3.07
C GLU A 33 -25.64 2.39 -1.92
N GLY A 34 -24.67 3.30 -2.19
CA GLY A 34 -24.13 4.24 -1.21
C GLY A 34 -22.61 4.15 -1.02
N ALA A 35 -22.17 4.55 0.17
CA ALA A 35 -20.77 4.52 0.56
C ALA A 35 -20.20 3.12 0.61
N GLY A 36 -18.90 3.01 0.32
CA GLY A 36 -18.14 1.79 0.47
C GLY A 36 -17.19 1.82 1.66
N GLN A 37 -16.29 0.85 1.71
CA GLN A 37 -15.32 0.72 2.80
C GLN A 37 -14.35 1.92 2.88
N ALA A 38 -13.96 2.51 1.73
CA ALA A 38 -13.04 3.64 1.69
C ALA A 38 -13.62 4.85 2.43
N GLU A 39 -14.89 5.17 2.13
CA GLU A 39 -15.64 6.27 2.74
C GLU A 39 -15.84 6.06 4.24
N GLU A 40 -16.26 4.85 4.63
CA GLU A 40 -16.49 4.51 6.04
C GLU A 40 -15.21 4.56 6.87
N ILE A 41 -14.11 4.02 6.36
CA ILE A 41 -12.82 4.02 7.06
C ILE A 41 -12.26 5.45 7.15
N GLY A 42 -12.28 6.20 6.05
CA GLY A 42 -11.82 7.59 6.01
C GLY A 42 -12.58 8.47 7.01
N ALA A 43 -13.91 8.38 7.02
CA ALA A 43 -14.75 9.12 7.97
C ALA A 43 -14.45 8.70 9.43
N ALA A 44 -14.32 7.41 9.72
CA ALA A 44 -14.02 6.90 11.05
C ALA A 44 -12.66 7.34 11.60
N LEU A 45 -11.68 7.58 10.70
CA LEU A 45 -10.32 8.00 11.07
C LEU A 45 -10.13 9.53 11.01
N GLY A 46 -11.02 10.26 10.35
CA GLY A 46 -10.81 11.69 10.05
C GLY A 46 -9.62 11.92 9.10
N MET A 47 -9.32 10.97 8.24
CA MET A 47 -8.23 11.06 7.27
C MET A 47 -8.76 11.41 5.87
N GLY A 48 -8.02 12.24 5.15
CA GLY A 48 -8.21 12.41 3.72
C GLY A 48 -7.88 11.11 2.98
N TRP A 49 -8.56 10.83 1.88
CA TRP A 49 -8.30 9.62 1.11
C TRP A 49 -8.52 9.82 -0.39
N VAL A 50 -7.87 8.99 -1.18
CA VAL A 50 -8.03 8.87 -2.63
C VAL A 50 -8.05 7.40 -3.03
N MET A 51 -8.83 7.08 -4.07
CA MET A 51 -8.96 5.71 -4.57
C MET A 51 -8.52 5.59 -6.02
N ALA A 52 -7.77 4.55 -6.33
CA ALA A 52 -7.47 4.09 -7.68
C ALA A 52 -8.32 2.85 -7.96
N SER A 53 -9.44 3.04 -8.65
CA SER A 53 -10.32 1.94 -9.03
C SER A 53 -9.77 1.20 -10.24
N VAL A 54 -9.64 -0.12 -10.14
CA VAL A 54 -9.19 -0.99 -11.24
C VAL A 54 -10.33 -1.73 -11.92
N ARG A 55 -11.44 -1.96 -11.20
CA ARG A 55 -12.66 -2.61 -11.72
C ARG A 55 -13.86 -2.29 -10.84
N HIS A 56 -15.02 -2.80 -11.25
CA HIS A 56 -16.19 -2.82 -10.38
C HIS A 56 -16.37 -4.21 -9.75
N LEU A 57 -16.73 -4.23 -8.49
CA LEU A 57 -17.13 -5.41 -7.74
C LEU A 57 -18.56 -5.20 -7.26
N ARG A 58 -19.53 -6.00 -7.77
CA ARG A 58 -20.96 -5.88 -7.43
C ARG A 58 -21.48 -4.44 -7.55
N LYS A 59 -21.12 -3.76 -8.67
CA LYS A 59 -21.45 -2.36 -8.98
C LYS A 59 -20.73 -1.30 -8.14
N HIS A 60 -19.94 -1.66 -7.15
CA HIS A 60 -19.08 -0.76 -6.41
C HIS A 60 -17.71 -0.62 -7.06
N LEU A 61 -17.05 0.52 -6.87
CA LEU A 61 -15.63 0.69 -7.20
C LEU A 61 -14.80 -0.30 -6.39
N PHE A 62 -13.75 -0.85 -6.99
CA PHE A 62 -12.83 -1.77 -6.32
C PHE A 62 -11.39 -1.48 -6.73
N GLY A 63 -10.49 -1.36 -5.76
CA GLY A 63 -9.08 -1.04 -6.04
C GLY A 63 -8.26 -0.67 -4.82
N ASN A 64 -7.26 0.16 -5.05
CA ASN A 64 -6.32 0.63 -4.05
C ASN A 64 -6.76 1.96 -3.45
N VAL A 65 -6.46 2.16 -2.16
CA VAL A 65 -6.76 3.41 -1.45
C VAL A 65 -5.52 3.89 -0.70
N ILE A 66 -5.20 5.18 -0.81
CA ILE A 66 -4.27 5.86 0.08
C ILE A 66 -5.09 6.76 0.99
N MET A 67 -4.86 6.65 2.30
CA MET A 67 -5.40 7.55 3.33
C MET A 67 -4.27 8.32 3.97
N SER A 68 -4.48 9.59 4.32
CA SER A 68 -3.45 10.44 4.89
C SER A 68 -4.01 11.44 5.89
N ARG A 69 -3.25 11.71 6.96
CA ARG A 69 -3.47 12.87 7.84
C ARG A 69 -2.96 14.16 7.23
N PHE A 70 -1.98 14.05 6.31
CA PHE A 70 -1.48 15.19 5.56
C PHE A 70 -2.40 15.50 4.38
N PRO A 71 -2.51 16.77 3.95
CA PRO A 71 -3.26 17.12 2.75
C PRO A 71 -2.76 16.35 1.52
N ILE A 72 -3.68 15.75 0.77
CA ILE A 72 -3.39 15.13 -0.53
C ILE A 72 -3.58 16.21 -1.59
N VAL A 73 -2.48 16.70 -2.19
CA VAL A 73 -2.49 17.82 -3.13
C VAL A 73 -2.58 17.35 -4.59
N HIS A 74 -2.22 16.09 -4.87
CA HIS A 74 -2.35 15.50 -6.19
C HIS A 74 -2.58 13.99 -6.08
N HIS A 75 -3.29 13.43 -7.05
CA HIS A 75 -3.55 12.00 -7.18
C HIS A 75 -3.46 11.57 -8.64
N SER A 76 -2.81 10.45 -8.88
CA SER A 76 -2.69 9.82 -10.20
C SER A 76 -2.81 8.31 -10.11
N GLN A 77 -3.24 7.70 -11.20
CA GLN A 77 -3.32 6.25 -11.35
C GLN A 77 -2.57 5.84 -12.61
N TYR A 78 -1.76 4.79 -12.51
CA TYR A 78 -1.00 4.20 -13.60
C TYR A 78 -1.45 2.75 -13.81
N ASP A 79 -1.79 2.42 -15.05
CA ASP A 79 -2.21 1.07 -15.41
C ASP A 79 -1.02 0.11 -15.41
N LEU A 80 -1.14 -0.96 -14.61
CA LEU A 80 -0.20 -2.08 -14.53
C LEU A 80 -0.79 -3.37 -15.12
N SER A 81 -1.98 -3.32 -15.70
CA SER A 81 -2.66 -4.50 -16.23
C SER A 81 -1.81 -5.22 -17.29
N TRP A 82 -1.89 -6.54 -17.30
CA TRP A 82 -1.12 -7.39 -18.20
C TRP A 82 -2.00 -8.45 -18.84
N ARG A 83 -2.16 -8.37 -20.18
CA ARG A 83 -2.95 -9.30 -20.98
C ARG A 83 -4.38 -9.48 -20.44
N THR A 84 -4.79 -10.73 -20.20
CA THR A 84 -6.10 -11.14 -19.67
C THR A 84 -6.09 -11.36 -18.15
N CYS A 85 -5.01 -11.00 -17.46
CA CYS A 85 -4.94 -11.07 -16.01
C CYS A 85 -5.88 -10.04 -15.36
N GLU A 86 -6.12 -10.19 -14.07
CA GLU A 86 -6.90 -9.22 -13.32
C GLU A 86 -6.28 -7.82 -13.42
N PRO A 87 -7.09 -6.77 -13.70
CA PRO A 87 -6.57 -5.41 -13.80
C PRO A 87 -5.84 -4.98 -12.52
N ARG A 88 -4.68 -4.35 -12.70
CA ARG A 88 -3.84 -3.84 -11.61
C ARG A 88 -3.44 -2.39 -11.88
N ALA A 89 -3.25 -1.62 -10.83
CA ALA A 89 -2.79 -0.25 -10.92
C ALA A 89 -1.76 0.07 -9.86
N CYS A 90 -0.88 1.02 -10.18
CA CYS A 90 -0.14 1.79 -9.21
C CYS A 90 -0.89 3.09 -8.96
N GLN A 91 -1.21 3.36 -7.72
CA GLN A 91 -1.79 4.61 -7.25
C GLN A 91 -0.68 5.52 -6.73
N ARG A 92 -0.68 6.80 -7.10
CA ARG A 92 0.19 7.82 -6.51
C ARG A 92 -0.66 8.88 -5.83
N ALA A 93 -0.26 9.27 -4.62
CA ALA A 93 -0.73 10.45 -3.93
C ALA A 93 0.47 11.32 -3.55
N ASP A 94 0.37 12.62 -3.82
CA ASP A 94 1.37 13.61 -3.41
C ASP A 94 0.83 14.31 -2.15
N LEU A 95 1.60 14.22 -1.08
CA LEU A 95 1.23 14.73 0.23
C LEU A 95 2.00 16.01 0.52
N ASP A 96 1.31 17.02 1.06
CA ASP A 96 1.91 18.21 1.61
C ASP A 96 2.26 18.00 3.10
N LEU A 97 3.55 17.92 3.40
CA LEU A 97 4.06 17.79 4.77
C LEU A 97 4.21 19.13 5.49
N GLY A 98 3.84 20.22 4.84
CA GLY A 98 4.02 21.59 5.33
C GLY A 98 5.41 22.16 5.02
N GLY A 99 5.56 23.49 5.13
CA GLY A 99 6.83 24.18 4.89
C GLY A 99 7.36 24.11 3.46
N GLY A 100 6.52 23.79 2.47
CA GLY A 100 6.93 23.59 1.09
C GLY A 100 7.51 22.19 0.81
N HIS A 101 7.39 21.27 1.73
CA HIS A 101 7.90 19.92 1.64
C HIS A 101 6.82 18.91 1.22
N GLY A 102 7.14 18.06 0.26
CA GLY A 102 6.23 17.03 -0.25
C GLY A 102 6.75 15.61 -0.05
N LEU A 103 5.84 14.66 -0.09
CA LEU A 103 6.12 13.22 -0.12
C LEU A 103 5.25 12.57 -1.19
N HIS A 104 5.86 11.78 -2.07
CA HIS A 104 5.15 11.00 -3.07
C HIS A 104 4.95 9.58 -2.58
N VAL A 105 3.70 9.17 -2.39
CA VAL A 105 3.33 7.84 -1.92
C VAL A 105 2.75 7.04 -3.06
N TYR A 106 3.32 5.85 -3.32
CA TYR A 106 2.87 4.91 -4.34
C TYR A 106 2.31 3.66 -3.68
N ASN A 107 1.03 3.38 -3.90
CA ASN A 107 0.36 2.18 -3.42
C ASN A 107 0.18 1.20 -4.58
N VAL A 108 0.65 -0.04 -4.41
CA VAL A 108 0.62 -1.06 -5.44
C VAL A 108 -0.03 -2.35 -4.94
N HIS A 109 -0.67 -3.05 -5.88
CA HIS A 109 -1.07 -4.45 -5.71
C HIS A 109 -0.69 -5.16 -7.00
N LEU A 110 0.37 -5.99 -6.96
CA LEU A 110 0.85 -6.72 -8.12
C LEU A 110 0.08 -8.02 -8.31
N GLY A 111 0.18 -8.58 -9.51
CA GLY A 111 -0.44 -9.86 -9.85
C GLY A 111 0.27 -11.06 -9.23
N THR A 112 -0.40 -12.22 -9.25
CA THR A 112 0.11 -13.45 -8.63
C THR A 112 1.00 -14.28 -9.56
N ALA A 113 0.97 -14.07 -10.88
CA ALA A 113 1.80 -14.80 -11.83
C ALA A 113 3.20 -14.18 -11.98
N VAL A 114 4.24 -15.01 -12.11
CA VAL A 114 5.65 -14.56 -12.14
C VAL A 114 5.94 -13.62 -13.30
N LEU A 115 5.48 -13.94 -14.52
CA LEU A 115 5.71 -13.12 -15.70
C LEU A 115 4.93 -11.80 -15.65
N GLU A 116 3.72 -11.83 -15.11
CA GLU A 116 2.90 -10.67 -14.85
C GLU A 116 3.63 -9.71 -13.90
N ARG A 117 4.09 -10.19 -12.74
CA ARG A 117 4.83 -9.37 -11.77
C ARG A 117 6.10 -8.77 -12.35
N ARG A 118 6.84 -9.53 -13.18
CA ARG A 118 8.02 -9.00 -13.86
C ARG A 118 7.67 -7.80 -14.75
N TYR A 119 6.63 -7.94 -15.56
CA TYR A 119 6.14 -6.86 -16.40
C TYR A 119 5.70 -5.65 -15.56
N GLN A 120 4.91 -5.90 -14.54
CA GLN A 120 4.38 -4.86 -13.66
C GLN A 120 5.48 -4.14 -12.88
N ALA A 121 6.49 -4.85 -12.37
CA ALA A 121 7.63 -4.25 -11.68
C ALA A 121 8.44 -3.32 -12.60
N THR A 122 8.63 -3.70 -13.87
CA THR A 122 9.32 -2.85 -14.85
C THR A 122 8.52 -1.57 -15.13
N ARG A 123 7.20 -1.67 -15.29
CA ARG A 123 6.34 -0.49 -15.47
C ARG A 123 6.29 0.40 -14.23
N LEU A 124 6.14 -0.21 -13.05
CA LEU A 124 6.16 0.49 -11.77
C LEU A 124 7.46 1.30 -11.62
N ALA A 125 8.61 0.68 -11.89
CA ALA A 125 9.89 1.34 -11.83
C ALA A 125 9.95 2.57 -12.76
N ALA A 126 9.43 2.44 -13.98
CA ALA A 126 9.37 3.56 -14.94
C ALA A 126 8.46 4.71 -14.45
N PHE A 127 7.34 4.41 -13.81
CA PHE A 127 6.45 5.43 -13.25
C PHE A 127 7.05 6.15 -12.04
N VAL A 128 7.70 5.42 -11.15
CA VAL A 128 8.33 6.02 -9.97
C VAL A 128 9.56 6.84 -10.36
N HIS A 129 10.31 6.38 -11.37
CA HIS A 129 11.51 7.06 -11.88
C HIS A 129 11.22 8.23 -12.83
N ASP A 130 9.97 8.68 -12.94
CA ASP A 130 9.65 9.88 -13.71
C ASP A 130 10.40 11.08 -13.13
N ARG A 131 11.35 11.61 -13.92
CA ARG A 131 12.22 12.72 -13.52
C ARG A 131 11.49 14.04 -13.28
N ARG A 132 10.24 14.15 -13.71
CA ARG A 132 9.39 15.32 -13.44
C ARG A 132 8.83 15.32 -12.01
N ILE A 133 8.97 14.19 -11.31
CA ILE A 133 8.50 14.01 -9.92
C ILE A 133 9.72 14.02 -9.03
N GLU A 134 10.03 15.19 -8.50
CA GLU A 134 11.18 15.41 -7.63
C GLU A 134 10.78 15.30 -6.15
N GLY A 135 11.69 14.80 -5.32
CA GLY A 135 11.48 14.67 -3.88
C GLY A 135 11.45 13.22 -3.39
N PRO A 136 11.24 13.02 -2.08
CA PRO A 136 11.20 11.70 -1.47
C PRO A 136 9.97 10.92 -1.94
N LYS A 137 10.19 9.62 -2.17
CA LYS A 137 9.17 8.69 -2.65
C LYS A 137 9.11 7.47 -1.74
N VAL A 138 7.92 7.01 -1.45
CA VAL A 138 7.66 5.75 -0.74
C VAL A 138 6.73 4.89 -1.57
N ILE A 139 7.13 3.64 -1.82
CA ILE A 139 6.37 2.67 -2.60
C ILE A 139 6.03 1.52 -1.65
N LEU A 140 4.76 1.25 -1.46
CA LEU A 140 4.30 0.23 -0.52
C LEU A 140 3.08 -0.51 -1.06
N GLY A 141 2.82 -1.69 -0.50
CA GLY A 141 1.64 -2.50 -0.85
C GLY A 141 1.94 -3.99 -0.93
N ASP A 142 1.01 -4.71 -1.54
CA ASP A 142 1.12 -6.15 -1.80
C ASP A 142 1.81 -6.40 -3.14
N PHE A 143 3.02 -6.92 -3.07
CA PHE A 143 3.80 -7.27 -4.26
C PHE A 143 3.58 -8.71 -4.73
N ASN A 144 2.82 -9.51 -4.00
CA ASN A 144 2.51 -10.91 -4.31
C ASN A 144 3.77 -11.76 -4.64
N GLU A 145 4.95 -11.38 -4.16
CA GLU A 145 6.19 -12.07 -4.44
C GLU A 145 6.69 -12.85 -3.23
N TRP A 146 6.53 -14.15 -3.24
CA TRP A 146 6.80 -15.07 -2.12
C TRP A 146 8.28 -15.34 -1.89
N THR A 147 9.08 -15.21 -2.95
CA THR A 147 10.52 -15.39 -2.93
C THR A 147 11.16 -14.15 -3.58
N ARG A 148 12.44 -13.92 -3.32
CA ARG A 148 13.20 -12.86 -4.00
C ARG A 148 13.29 -13.14 -5.50
N GLY A 149 12.24 -12.85 -6.22
CA GLY A 149 12.08 -13.09 -7.64
C GLY A 149 12.52 -11.92 -8.51
N LEU A 150 11.95 -11.89 -9.72
CA LEU A 150 12.30 -10.87 -10.72
C LEU A 150 11.78 -9.49 -10.38
N ALA A 151 10.62 -9.38 -9.72
CA ALA A 151 10.08 -8.09 -9.31
C ALA A 151 10.95 -7.47 -8.21
N THR A 152 11.27 -8.22 -7.15
CA THR A 152 12.19 -7.76 -6.11
C THR A 152 13.54 -7.33 -6.69
N LYS A 153 14.15 -8.13 -7.59
CA LYS A 153 15.42 -7.77 -8.23
C LYS A 153 15.34 -6.47 -9.01
N THR A 154 14.27 -6.26 -9.77
CA THR A 154 14.05 -5.02 -10.53
C THR A 154 13.93 -3.82 -9.60
N LEU A 155 13.15 -3.94 -8.54
CA LEU A 155 12.88 -2.83 -7.64
C LEU A 155 14.08 -2.52 -6.73
N THR A 156 14.76 -3.52 -6.17
CA THR A 156 15.95 -3.30 -5.33
C THR A 156 17.18 -2.82 -6.11
N ALA A 157 17.18 -2.94 -7.43
CA ALA A 157 18.22 -2.34 -8.26
C ALA A 157 18.06 -0.81 -8.43
N LEU A 158 16.86 -0.27 -8.15
CA LEU A 158 16.50 1.12 -8.40
C LEU A 158 16.12 1.88 -7.13
N PHE A 159 15.57 1.18 -6.12
CA PHE A 159 15.05 1.76 -4.90
C PHE A 159 15.66 1.09 -3.68
N GLU A 160 15.82 1.87 -2.61
CA GLU A 160 16.13 1.30 -1.31
C GLU A 160 14.90 0.56 -0.76
N SER A 161 15.11 -0.57 -0.11
CA SER A 161 14.04 -1.30 0.57
C SER A 161 14.14 -1.13 2.08
N VAL A 162 12.99 -1.04 2.75
CA VAL A 162 12.94 -1.14 4.20
C VAL A 162 13.43 -2.53 4.59
N ASP A 163 14.60 -2.60 5.24
CA ASP A 163 15.18 -3.88 5.65
C ASP A 163 14.44 -4.45 6.85
N ILE A 164 13.33 -5.13 6.57
CA ILE A 164 12.56 -5.81 7.61
C ILE A 164 13.38 -6.87 8.37
N TYR A 165 14.47 -7.37 7.77
CA TYR A 165 15.34 -8.36 8.41
C TYR A 165 16.19 -7.77 9.54
N ALA A 166 16.47 -6.47 9.49
CA ALA A 166 17.14 -5.77 10.56
C ALA A 166 16.24 -5.54 11.77
N TYR A 167 14.93 -5.37 11.56
CA TYR A 167 13.98 -4.95 12.58
C TYR A 167 13.11 -6.09 13.12
N LEU A 168 12.75 -7.08 12.29
CA LEU A 168 11.72 -8.06 12.63
C LEU A 168 12.28 -9.50 12.74
N LYS A 169 12.00 -10.15 13.87
CA LYS A 169 12.21 -11.61 14.01
C LYS A 169 11.17 -12.41 13.23
N ARG A 170 9.92 -11.96 13.19
CA ARG A 170 8.81 -12.54 12.42
C ARG A 170 8.44 -11.57 11.32
N ARG A 171 8.47 -12.01 10.05
CA ARG A 171 8.46 -11.14 8.87
C ARG A 171 7.33 -11.46 7.90
N ARG A 172 6.57 -12.50 8.19
CA ARG A 172 5.56 -13.03 7.27
C ARG A 172 4.25 -12.32 7.51
N THR A 173 3.65 -11.80 6.45
CA THR A 173 2.45 -10.98 6.50
C THR A 173 1.19 -11.76 6.17
N TYR A 174 1.31 -12.86 5.39
CA TYR A 174 0.17 -13.63 4.87
C TYR A 174 0.30 -15.15 5.12
N PRO A 175 -0.78 -15.90 5.35
CA PRO A 175 -2.07 -15.37 5.82
C PRO A 175 -1.99 -14.90 7.28
N GLY A 176 -2.74 -13.85 7.63
CA GLY A 176 -2.63 -13.16 8.92
C GLY A 176 -2.75 -14.06 10.14
N ILE A 177 -3.59 -15.11 10.10
CA ILE A 177 -3.79 -16.05 11.20
C ILE A 177 -2.57 -16.95 11.42
N PHE A 178 -1.98 -17.46 10.35
CA PHE A 178 -0.80 -18.32 10.37
C PHE A 178 0.17 -17.91 9.26
N PRO A 179 0.92 -16.80 9.47
CA PRO A 179 1.74 -16.22 8.41
C PRO A 179 2.91 -17.11 8.02
N PHE A 180 3.01 -17.45 6.73
CA PHE A 180 4.13 -18.19 6.16
C PHE A 180 4.70 -17.54 4.88
N LEU A 181 4.04 -16.51 4.32
CA LEU A 181 4.51 -15.73 3.18
C LEU A 181 4.78 -14.28 3.59
N HIS A 182 5.75 -13.64 2.94
CA HIS A 182 6.03 -12.22 3.04
C HIS A 182 5.71 -11.58 1.69
N LEU A 183 4.55 -10.96 1.57
CA LEU A 183 4.02 -10.41 0.33
C LEU A 183 4.06 -8.89 0.30
N ASP A 184 3.99 -8.26 1.47
CA ASP A 184 3.93 -6.82 1.64
C ASP A 184 5.33 -6.24 1.79
N HIS A 185 5.66 -5.24 0.99
CA HIS A 185 6.97 -4.60 0.96
C HIS A 185 6.85 -3.08 1.00
N ILE A 186 7.92 -2.43 1.47
CA ILE A 186 8.08 -0.98 1.43
C ILE A 186 9.44 -0.68 0.82
N TYR A 187 9.45 0.13 -0.24
CA TYR A 187 10.63 0.69 -0.88
C TYR A 187 10.59 2.20 -0.79
N TYR A 188 11.75 2.84 -0.91
CA TYR A 188 11.84 4.29 -0.89
C TYR A 188 12.96 4.81 -1.78
N GLU A 189 12.86 6.07 -2.15
CA GLU A 189 13.86 6.84 -2.90
C GLU A 189 14.01 8.22 -2.29
N GLY A 190 15.23 8.72 -2.28
CA GLY A 190 15.54 10.05 -1.78
C GLY A 190 15.95 10.07 -0.29
N ARG A 191 15.84 11.23 0.34
CA ARG A 191 16.30 11.43 1.72
C ARG A 191 15.32 10.90 2.76
N VAL A 192 15.20 9.57 2.84
CA VAL A 192 14.35 8.85 3.79
C VAL A 192 15.22 8.04 4.74
N GLU A 193 14.94 8.13 6.03
CA GLU A 193 15.63 7.35 7.07
C GLU A 193 14.61 6.45 7.77
N VAL A 194 14.84 5.14 7.77
CA VAL A 194 14.02 4.16 8.48
C VAL A 194 14.36 4.20 9.96
N ARG A 195 13.39 4.52 10.82
CA ARG A 195 13.53 4.61 12.27
C ARG A 195 13.07 3.35 12.98
N GLY A 196 12.07 2.70 12.43
CA GLY A 196 11.51 1.49 13.00
C GLY A 196 10.63 0.75 12.00
N VAL A 197 10.43 -0.53 12.27
CA VAL A 197 9.49 -1.38 11.51
C VAL A 197 8.74 -2.26 12.48
N GLU A 198 7.44 -2.35 12.29
CA GLU A 198 6.55 -3.18 13.08
C GLU A 198 5.67 -4.04 12.17
N LEU A 199 5.44 -5.28 12.61
CA LEU A 199 4.41 -6.15 12.07
C LEU A 199 3.34 -6.35 13.14
N ALA A 200 2.21 -5.67 12.98
CA ALA A 200 1.14 -5.67 13.98
C ALA A 200 0.38 -6.99 13.98
N ARG A 201 0.75 -7.88 14.91
CA ARG A 201 0.12 -9.19 15.08
C ARG A 201 -0.73 -9.24 16.35
N THR A 202 -1.84 -8.52 16.32
CA THR A 202 -2.86 -8.55 17.38
C THR A 202 -4.02 -9.45 16.98
N ARG A 203 -4.85 -9.85 17.94
CA ARG A 203 -6.09 -10.58 17.63
C ARG A 203 -6.99 -9.77 16.70
N LEU A 204 -7.03 -8.46 16.88
CA LEU A 204 -7.84 -7.57 16.06
C LEU A 204 -7.31 -7.50 14.61
N SER A 205 -6.00 -7.31 14.41
CA SER A 205 -5.41 -7.26 13.08
C SER A 205 -5.61 -8.56 12.30
N MET A 206 -5.46 -9.72 12.97
CA MET A 206 -5.72 -11.04 12.37
C MET A 206 -7.20 -11.28 12.01
N MET A 207 -8.12 -10.52 12.57
CA MET A 207 -9.56 -10.59 12.27
C MET A 207 -10.00 -9.53 11.25
N ALA A 208 -9.23 -8.46 11.08
CA ALA A 208 -9.55 -7.34 10.22
C ALA A 208 -9.19 -7.60 8.75
N SER A 209 -8.12 -8.35 8.51
CA SER A 209 -7.60 -8.66 7.17
C SER A 209 -6.94 -10.05 7.17
N ASP A 210 -6.79 -10.65 6.00
CA ASP A 210 -5.96 -11.84 5.77
C ASP A 210 -4.47 -11.51 5.62
N HIS A 211 -4.09 -10.22 5.56
CA HIS A 211 -2.73 -9.73 5.72
C HIS A 211 -2.53 -9.08 7.08
N LEU A 212 -1.33 -9.23 7.65
CA LEU A 212 -0.93 -8.45 8.82
C LEU A 212 -0.40 -7.08 8.40
N PRO A 213 -0.77 -6.00 9.11
CA PRO A 213 -0.26 -4.67 8.80
C PRO A 213 1.26 -4.58 8.98
N LEU A 214 1.96 -4.17 7.93
CA LEU A 214 3.36 -3.82 7.95
C LEU A 214 3.48 -2.30 8.12
N VAL A 215 4.15 -1.85 9.18
CA VAL A 215 4.30 -0.44 9.53
C VAL A 215 5.78 -0.07 9.50
N ALA A 216 6.11 1.05 8.91
CA ALA A 216 7.45 1.64 8.96
C ALA A 216 7.36 3.06 9.53
N ASP A 217 8.22 3.36 10.50
CA ASP A 217 8.48 4.72 10.97
C ASP A 217 9.61 5.31 10.12
N LEU A 218 9.26 6.34 9.35
CA LEU A 218 10.14 6.97 8.38
C LEU A 218 10.36 8.44 8.74
N ARG A 219 11.63 8.86 8.78
CA ARG A 219 11.99 10.27 8.87
C ARG A 219 12.35 10.79 7.48
N ILE A 220 11.56 11.74 7.01
CA ILE A 220 11.85 12.44 5.76
C ILE A 220 12.81 13.59 6.06
N LYS A 221 13.92 13.67 5.32
CA LYS A 221 14.92 14.73 5.43
C LYS A 221 14.82 15.64 4.20
N PHE A 222 14.73 16.91 4.43
CA PHE A 222 14.62 17.95 3.39
C PHE A 222 15.90 18.75 3.24
#